data_6676ab6a5e5cb6b3ae457a3955658ebd
#
_entry.id   6676ab6a5e5cb6b3ae457a3955658ebd
#
_cell.length_a   1.000
_cell.length_b   1.000
_cell.length_c   1.000
_cell.angle_alpha   90.00
_cell.angle_beta   90.00
_cell.angle_gamma   90.00
#
_symmetry.space_group_name_H-M   'P 1'
#
loop_
_entity.id
_entity.type
_entity.pdbx_description
1 polymer ?
#
loop_
_entity_poly.entity_id
_entity_poly.type
_entity_poly.pdbx_seq_one_letter_code
_entity_poly.pdbx_strand_id
1 'polypeptide(L)'
;MAFSRIDALLGFIQQKPQDPFPRYALALEYKNAGRLDEARATFDALMSAHPDYTAAYLHAGNTLLSLGLRDDARAIYQRGVEACVRRGDAHARGELEGALASL
;
A
#
# COMPACT_ATOMS: atom_id res chain seq x y z
N MET A 1 -11.77 27.76 0.88
CA MET A 1 -10.99 26.62 1.37
C MET A 1 -10.40 25.84 0.21
N ALA A 2 -9.13 25.54 0.26
CA ALA A 2 -8.51 24.76 -0.78
C ALA A 2 -8.99 23.30 -0.71
N PHE A 3 -9.42 22.77 -1.85
CA PHE A 3 -9.82 21.37 -1.98
C PHE A 3 -8.56 20.52 -2.09
N SER A 4 -8.27 19.68 -1.10
CA SER A 4 -7.03 18.89 -1.07
C SER A 4 -7.12 17.66 -1.96
N ARG A 5 -5.93 17.08 -2.30
CA ARG A 5 -5.89 15.79 -2.99
C ARG A 5 -6.55 14.69 -2.19
N ILE A 6 -6.39 14.71 -0.87
CA ILE A 6 -7.04 13.74 0.01
C ILE A 6 -8.56 13.83 -0.12
N ASP A 7 -9.13 15.04 -0.10
CA ASP A 7 -10.56 15.26 -0.27
C ASP A 7 -11.04 14.73 -1.62
N ALA A 8 -10.30 15.02 -2.69
CA ALA A 8 -10.62 14.54 -4.03
C ALA A 8 -10.63 13.01 -4.09
N LEU A 9 -9.63 12.37 -3.50
CA LEU A 9 -9.51 10.90 -3.50
C LEU A 9 -10.62 10.25 -2.68
N LEU A 10 -10.98 10.83 -1.55
CA LEU A 10 -12.11 10.35 -0.75
C LEU A 10 -13.42 10.40 -1.56
N GLY A 11 -13.61 11.44 -2.35
CA GLY A 11 -14.76 11.56 -3.24
C GLY A 11 -14.78 10.47 -4.31
N PHE A 12 -13.63 10.17 -4.93
CA PHE A 12 -13.53 9.11 -5.93
C PHE A 12 -13.83 7.73 -5.33
N ILE A 13 -13.35 7.48 -4.10
CA ILE A 13 -13.64 6.22 -3.41
C ILE A 13 -15.13 6.05 -3.16
N GLN A 14 -15.83 7.12 -2.77
CA GLN A 14 -17.27 7.08 -2.58
C GLN A 14 -18.02 6.78 -3.89
N GLN A 15 -17.56 7.34 -5.00
CA GLN A 15 -18.17 7.13 -6.32
C GLN A 15 -17.92 5.72 -6.86
N LYS A 16 -16.73 5.17 -6.65
CA LYS A 16 -16.32 3.86 -7.16
C LYS A 16 -15.61 3.06 -6.08
N PRO A 17 -16.35 2.56 -5.08
CA PRO A 17 -15.73 1.88 -3.94
C PRO A 17 -15.00 0.58 -4.30
N GLN A 18 -15.28 -0.01 -5.47
CA GLN A 18 -14.62 -1.23 -5.92
C GLN A 18 -13.33 -0.98 -6.71
N ASP A 19 -13.05 0.27 -7.09
CA ASP A 19 -11.82 0.61 -7.81
C ASP A 19 -10.66 0.69 -6.82
N PRO A 20 -9.62 -0.14 -6.95
CA PRO A 20 -8.50 -0.11 -6.01
C PRO A 20 -7.61 1.13 -6.14
N PHE A 21 -7.53 1.74 -7.32
CA PHE A 21 -6.58 2.81 -7.58
C PHE A 21 -6.75 4.04 -6.68
N PRO A 22 -7.96 4.58 -6.47
CA PRO A 22 -8.10 5.74 -5.58
C PRO A 22 -7.67 5.46 -4.14
N ARG A 23 -7.89 4.23 -3.63
CA ARG A 23 -7.40 3.85 -2.30
C ARG A 23 -5.90 3.78 -2.25
N TYR A 24 -5.29 3.22 -3.28
CA TYR A 24 -3.83 3.20 -3.40
C TYR A 24 -3.25 4.62 -3.38
N ALA A 25 -3.81 5.50 -4.20
CA ALA A 25 -3.37 6.90 -4.26
C ALA A 25 -3.58 7.62 -2.91
N LEU A 26 -4.70 7.37 -2.23
CA LEU A 26 -4.98 7.95 -0.91
C LEU A 26 -3.96 7.48 0.12
N ALA A 27 -3.65 6.19 0.14
CA ALA A 27 -2.65 5.66 1.07
C ALA A 27 -1.29 6.32 0.85
N LEU A 28 -0.88 6.52 -0.40
CA LEU A 28 0.37 7.22 -0.73
C LEU A 28 0.34 8.68 -0.28
N GLU A 29 -0.79 9.38 -0.44
CA GLU A 29 -0.92 10.75 0.02
C GLU A 29 -0.79 10.84 1.54
N TYR A 30 -1.43 9.95 2.30
CA TYR A 30 -1.28 9.89 3.74
C TYR A 30 0.18 9.63 4.13
N LYS A 31 0.83 8.67 3.48
CA LYS A 31 2.24 8.33 3.73
C LYS A 31 3.13 9.55 3.51
N ASN A 32 2.96 10.23 2.38
CA ASN A 32 3.75 11.40 2.02
C ASN A 32 3.52 12.59 2.95
N ALA A 33 2.31 12.68 3.53
CA ALA A 33 1.97 13.71 4.51
C ALA A 33 2.46 13.38 5.93
N GLY A 34 3.10 12.23 6.13
CA GLY A 34 3.53 11.79 7.45
C GLY A 34 2.39 11.23 8.31
N ARG A 35 1.20 11.05 7.74
CA ARG A 35 0.02 10.50 8.43
C ARG A 35 0.06 8.97 8.32
N LEU A 36 1.03 8.38 9.03
CA LEU A 36 1.40 6.98 8.84
C LEU A 36 0.34 6.00 9.32
N ASP A 37 -0.38 6.31 10.41
CA ASP A 37 -1.44 5.44 10.90
C ASP A 37 -2.61 5.37 9.90
N GLU A 38 -2.96 6.50 9.29
CA GLU A 38 -4.00 6.56 8.27
C GLU A 38 -3.55 5.86 6.98
N ALA A 39 -2.27 6.02 6.61
CA ALA A 39 -1.71 5.30 5.47
C ALA A 39 -1.78 3.79 5.69
N ARG A 40 -1.38 3.32 6.88
CA ARG A 40 -1.45 1.91 7.25
C ARG A 40 -2.87 1.35 7.12
N ALA A 41 -3.84 2.05 7.72
CA ALA A 41 -5.24 1.62 7.67
C ALA A 41 -5.77 1.53 6.24
N THR A 42 -5.39 2.50 5.40
CA THR A 42 -5.83 2.55 4.00
C THR A 42 -5.19 1.42 3.19
N PHE A 43 -3.90 1.15 3.39
CA PHE A 43 -3.23 0.00 2.76
C PHE A 43 -3.84 -1.32 3.20
N ASP A 44 -4.14 -1.48 4.50
CA ASP A 44 -4.75 -2.72 5.01
C ASP A 44 -6.10 -2.98 4.35
N ALA A 45 -6.95 -1.97 4.25
CA ALA A 45 -8.25 -2.08 3.58
C ALA A 45 -8.07 -2.44 2.10
N LEU A 46 -7.11 -1.82 1.43
CA LEU A 46 -6.82 -2.09 0.01
C LEU A 46 -6.37 -3.54 -0.19
N MET A 47 -5.41 -4.01 0.60
CA MET A 47 -4.88 -5.36 0.47
C MET A 47 -5.92 -6.43 0.83
N SER A 48 -6.83 -6.14 1.77
CA SER A 48 -7.93 -7.04 2.12
C SER A 48 -8.94 -7.16 0.97
N ALA A 49 -9.30 -6.04 0.34
CA ALA A 49 -10.27 -6.03 -0.75
C ALA A 49 -9.66 -6.52 -2.07
N HIS A 50 -8.38 -6.25 -2.30
CA HIS A 50 -7.68 -6.55 -3.56
C HIS A 50 -6.30 -7.16 -3.26
N PRO A 51 -6.25 -8.42 -2.80
CA PRO A 51 -4.98 -9.05 -2.40
C PRO A 51 -3.97 -9.20 -3.54
N ASP A 52 -4.41 -9.14 -4.79
CA ASP A 52 -3.54 -9.23 -5.95
C ASP A 52 -3.13 -7.86 -6.51
N TYR A 53 -3.44 -6.77 -5.81
CA TYR A 53 -2.97 -5.43 -6.19
C TYR A 53 -1.51 -5.28 -5.74
N THR A 54 -0.59 -5.76 -6.55
CA THR A 54 0.81 -5.96 -6.17
C THR A 54 1.55 -4.68 -5.79
N ALA A 55 1.16 -3.53 -6.37
CA ALA A 55 1.80 -2.25 -6.08
C ALA A 55 1.65 -1.81 -4.62
N ALA A 56 0.63 -2.30 -3.91
CA ALA A 56 0.36 -1.86 -2.54
C ALA A 56 1.40 -2.37 -1.54
N TYR A 57 1.95 -3.58 -1.74
CA TYR A 57 2.72 -4.27 -0.71
C TYR A 57 4.05 -3.60 -0.37
N LEU A 58 4.76 -3.09 -1.37
CA LEU A 58 6.02 -2.40 -1.12
C LEU A 58 5.81 -1.17 -0.25
N HIS A 59 4.85 -0.33 -0.63
CA HIS A 59 4.56 0.90 0.10
C HIS A 59 3.94 0.64 1.47
N ALA A 60 3.10 -0.38 1.58
CA ALA A 60 2.54 -0.80 2.88
C ALA A 60 3.65 -1.25 3.83
N GLY A 61 4.58 -2.09 3.35
CA GLY A 61 5.73 -2.51 4.15
C GLY A 61 6.62 -1.35 4.54
N ASN A 62 6.89 -0.43 3.61
CA ASN A 62 7.69 0.76 3.90
C ASN A 62 7.03 1.64 4.96
N THR A 63 5.70 1.76 4.94
CA THR A 63 4.94 2.48 5.97
C THR A 63 5.13 1.84 7.34
N LEU A 64 5.08 0.52 7.41
CA LEU A 64 5.30 -0.21 8.66
C LEU A 64 6.73 -0.01 9.18
N LEU A 65 7.74 0.02 8.31
CA LEU A 65 9.10 0.34 8.71
C LEU A 65 9.20 1.75 9.31
N SER A 66 8.54 2.72 8.69
CA SER A 66 8.50 4.09 9.20
C SER A 66 7.84 4.18 10.57
N LEU A 67 6.92 3.26 10.87
CA LEU A 67 6.28 3.14 12.17
C LEU A 67 7.12 2.32 13.17
N GLY A 68 8.27 1.81 12.76
CA GLY A 68 9.12 0.99 13.61
C GLY A 68 8.68 -0.46 13.76
N LEU A 69 7.78 -0.92 12.88
CA LEU A 69 7.18 -2.26 12.95
C LEU A 69 7.86 -3.20 11.94
N ARG A 70 9.11 -3.54 12.22
CA ARG A 70 9.98 -4.28 11.30
C ARG A 70 9.45 -5.67 10.96
N ASP A 71 8.98 -6.42 11.96
CA ASP A 71 8.48 -7.78 11.73
C ASP A 71 7.17 -7.75 10.93
N ASP A 72 6.30 -6.78 11.19
CA ASP A 72 5.08 -6.59 10.41
C ASP A 72 5.41 -6.22 8.96
N ALA A 73 6.41 -5.38 8.76
CA ALA A 73 6.88 -5.01 7.42
C ALA A 73 7.37 -6.24 6.66
N ARG A 74 8.17 -7.10 7.31
CA ARG A 74 8.64 -8.35 6.71
C ARG A 74 7.48 -9.22 6.25
N ALA A 75 6.48 -9.40 7.10
CA ALA A 75 5.30 -10.20 6.77
C ALA A 75 4.54 -9.63 5.55
N ILE A 76 4.40 -8.31 5.48
CA ILE A 76 3.74 -7.66 4.33
C ILE A 76 4.55 -7.84 3.05
N TYR A 77 5.87 -7.66 3.08
CA TYR A 77 6.71 -7.89 1.91
C TYR A 77 6.60 -9.35 1.42
N GLN A 78 6.58 -10.32 2.34
CA GLN A 78 6.45 -11.73 1.99
C GLN A 78 5.09 -12.02 1.32
N ARG A 79 4.01 -11.45 1.86
CA ARG A 79 2.68 -11.55 1.23
C ARG A 79 2.67 -10.92 -0.16
N GLY A 80 3.38 -9.83 -0.32
CA GLY A 80 3.54 -9.17 -1.61
C GLY A 80 4.25 -10.05 -2.63
N VAL A 81 5.31 -10.74 -2.23
CA VAL A 81 6.01 -11.70 -3.11
C VAL A 81 5.04 -12.79 -3.57
N GLU A 82 4.23 -13.34 -2.66
CA GLU A 82 3.23 -14.35 -3.01
C GLU A 82 2.22 -13.82 -4.02
N ALA A 83 1.73 -12.60 -3.81
CA ALA A 83 0.81 -11.94 -4.74
C ALA A 83 1.46 -11.75 -6.13
N CYS A 84 2.73 -11.36 -6.16
CA CYS A 84 3.47 -11.19 -7.42
C CYS A 84 3.62 -12.49 -8.17
N VAL A 85 3.84 -13.61 -7.47
CA VAL A 85 3.90 -14.94 -8.08
C VAL A 85 2.55 -15.29 -8.72
N ARG A 86 1.45 -15.07 -8.01
CA ARG A 86 0.10 -15.33 -8.54
C ARG A 86 -0.19 -14.50 -9.79
N ARG A 87 0.27 -13.25 -9.80
CA ARG A 87 0.02 -12.31 -10.91
C ARG A 87 1.05 -12.38 -12.04
N GLY A 88 2.18 -13.04 -11.82
CA GLY A 88 3.28 -13.01 -12.76
C GLY A 88 3.96 -11.63 -12.85
N ASP A 89 3.95 -10.86 -11.76
CA ASP A 89 4.53 -9.52 -11.71
C ASP A 89 5.99 -9.60 -11.24
N ALA A 90 6.89 -9.85 -12.20
CA ALA A 90 8.32 -10.02 -11.90
C ALA A 90 8.99 -8.73 -11.42
N HIS A 91 8.55 -7.57 -11.93
CA HIS A 91 9.13 -6.29 -11.55
C HIS A 91 8.86 -5.98 -10.06
N ALA A 92 7.59 -6.04 -9.66
CA ALA A 92 7.21 -5.79 -8.27
C ALA A 92 7.81 -6.83 -7.33
N ARG A 93 7.90 -8.09 -7.77
CA ARG A 93 8.55 -9.15 -6.99
C ARG A 93 10.00 -8.81 -6.68
N GLY A 94 10.75 -8.35 -7.68
CA GLY A 94 12.16 -7.96 -7.51
C GLY A 94 12.32 -6.84 -6.49
N GLU A 95 11.44 -5.84 -6.52
CA GLU A 95 11.46 -4.74 -5.56
C GLU A 95 11.19 -5.25 -4.12
N LEU A 96 10.23 -6.15 -3.96
CA LEU A 96 9.89 -6.72 -2.65
C LEU A 96 11.00 -7.61 -2.11
N GLU A 97 11.63 -8.41 -2.96
CA GLU A 97 12.77 -9.25 -2.58
C GLU A 97 13.96 -8.39 -2.15
N GLY A 98 14.19 -7.27 -2.85
CA GLY A 98 15.19 -6.29 -2.46
C GLY A 98 14.91 -5.67 -1.10
N ALA A 99 13.66 -5.31 -0.84
CA ALA A 99 13.25 -4.77 0.45
C ALA A 99 13.46 -5.79 1.58
N LEU A 100 13.11 -7.07 1.35
CA LEU A 100 13.34 -8.15 2.30
C LEU A 100 14.83 -8.34 2.61
N ALA A 101 15.67 -8.26 1.58
CA ALA A 101 17.12 -8.42 1.75
C ALA A 101 17.72 -7.27 2.58
N SER A 102 17.07 -6.13 2.62
CA SER A 102 17.53 -4.95 3.36
C SER A 102 17.11 -4.95 4.84
N LEU A 103 16.27 -5.88 5.26
CA LEU A 103 15.82 -5.96 6.65
C LEU A 103 16.86 -6.57 7.60
#